data_1590005c63b42cff15c0c8e793ba57cd
#
_entry.id   1590005c63b42cff15c0c8e793ba57cd
#
_cell.length_a   1.000
_cell.length_b   1.000
_cell.length_c   1.000
_cell.angle_alpha   90.00
_cell.angle_beta   90.00
_cell.angle_gamma   90.00
#
_symmetry.space_group_name_H-M   'P 1'
#
loop_
_entity.id
_entity.type
_entity.pdbx_description
1 polymer ?
#
loop_
_entity_poly.entity_id
_entity_poly.type
_entity_poly.pdbx_seq_one_letter_code
_entity_poly.pdbx_strand_id
1 'polypeptide(L)'
;MCSSDLIREDTKGRGLDCVIEAVGSEATVDAALRLVRARGVVSVIGVQQARRFPFPLERAFAAGLTFRVGTCSVPEELPALFPLVRSGRLKPEKYVSHRLPLSEGAEAYRLFESREAGALKMVLTPD
;
A
#
# COMPACT_ATOMS: atom_id res chain seq x y z
N MET A 1 -6.98 22.12 2.27
CA MET A 1 -7.67 21.10 3.08
C MET A 1 -6.83 19.83 3.04
N CYS A 2 -6.43 19.30 4.18
CA CYS A 2 -5.63 18.08 4.23
C CYS A 2 -6.56 16.86 4.05
N SER A 3 -6.05 15.77 3.48
CA SER A 3 -6.85 14.52 3.30
C SER A 3 -7.47 14.04 4.62
N SER A 4 -6.79 14.27 5.74
CA SER A 4 -7.29 13.94 7.09
C SER A 4 -8.50 14.78 7.50
N ASP A 5 -8.61 16.02 7.03
CA ASP A 5 -9.73 16.89 7.35
C ASP A 5 -10.99 16.44 6.61
N LEU A 6 -10.84 16.07 5.33
CA LEU A 6 -11.93 15.48 4.53
C LEU A 6 -12.48 14.21 5.16
N ILE A 7 -11.60 13.31 5.61
CA ILE A 7 -12.02 12.06 6.26
C ILE A 7 -12.80 12.35 7.56
N ARG A 8 -12.36 13.32 8.33
CA ARG A 8 -13.05 13.71 9.57
C ARG A 8 -14.43 14.32 9.28
N GLU A 9 -14.51 15.14 8.25
CA GLU A 9 -15.77 15.73 7.81
C GLU A 9 -16.75 14.65 7.34
N ASP A 10 -16.35 13.78 6.41
CA ASP A 10 -17.15 12.69 5.85
C ASP A 10 -17.64 11.71 6.93
N THR A 11 -16.79 11.43 7.91
CA THR A 11 -17.13 10.51 9.00
C THR A 11 -17.78 11.18 10.21
N LYS A 12 -18.05 12.50 10.13
CA LYS A 12 -18.58 13.31 11.25
C LYS A 12 -17.72 13.16 12.52
N GLY A 13 -16.41 13.11 12.37
CA GLY A 13 -15.45 12.95 13.46
C GLY A 13 -15.28 11.52 13.98
N ARG A 14 -16.06 10.55 13.51
CA ARG A 14 -16.00 9.15 13.97
C ARG A 14 -14.67 8.47 13.61
N GLY A 15 -14.13 8.75 12.46
CA GLY A 15 -12.98 8.04 11.87
C GLY A 15 -13.38 6.80 11.07
N LEU A 16 -12.39 6.17 10.45
CA LEU A 16 -12.55 5.07 9.50
C LEU A 16 -12.63 3.72 10.20
N ASP A 17 -13.45 2.81 9.70
CA ASP A 17 -13.54 1.42 10.21
C ASP A 17 -12.26 0.63 9.98
N CYS A 18 -11.64 0.84 8.81
CA CYS A 18 -10.38 0.21 8.41
C CYS A 18 -9.50 1.22 7.67
N VAL A 19 -8.22 1.18 7.93
CA VAL A 19 -7.19 1.96 7.22
C VAL A 19 -6.12 1.01 6.70
N ILE A 20 -5.85 1.07 5.39
CA ILE A 20 -4.76 0.33 4.76
C ILE A 20 -3.61 1.32 4.53
N GLU A 21 -2.46 1.04 5.11
CA GLU A 21 -1.23 1.78 4.91
C GLU A 21 -0.33 1.01 3.94
N ALA A 22 0.03 1.62 2.82
CA ALA A 22 0.75 0.96 1.71
C ALA A 22 2.05 1.67 1.29
N VAL A 23 2.53 2.62 2.07
CA VAL A 23 3.75 3.39 1.80
C VAL A 23 4.95 2.88 2.59
N GLY A 24 4.75 2.60 3.88
CA GLY A 24 5.80 2.10 4.76
C GLY A 24 6.65 3.20 5.41
N SER A 25 6.08 4.36 5.68
CA SER A 25 6.76 5.44 6.41
C SER A 25 6.17 5.65 7.81
N GLU A 26 6.96 6.18 8.74
CA GLU A 26 6.45 6.55 10.07
C GLU A 26 5.28 7.52 9.98
N ALA A 27 5.37 8.51 9.09
CA ALA A 27 4.34 9.53 8.93
C ALA A 27 3.00 8.94 8.45
N THR A 28 3.03 7.98 7.54
CA THR A 28 1.82 7.35 7.01
C THR A 28 1.22 6.34 7.98
N VAL A 29 2.03 5.61 8.73
CA VAL A 29 1.55 4.74 9.83
C VAL A 29 0.90 5.57 10.93
N ASP A 30 1.53 6.67 11.34
CA ASP A 30 0.97 7.57 12.35
C ASP A 30 -0.34 8.22 11.87
N ALA A 31 -0.40 8.63 10.60
CA ALA A 31 -1.64 9.12 10.00
C ALA A 31 -2.75 8.05 10.02
N ALA A 32 -2.43 6.80 9.67
CA ALA A 32 -3.38 5.69 9.71
C ALA A 32 -3.93 5.46 11.13
N LEU A 33 -3.06 5.49 12.13
CA LEU A 33 -3.46 5.35 13.53
C LEU A 33 -4.34 6.51 14.02
N ARG A 34 -4.17 7.73 13.48
CA ARG A 34 -5.02 8.88 13.82
C ARG A 34 -6.38 8.88 13.13
N LEU A 35 -6.48 8.27 11.96
CA LEU A 35 -7.69 8.26 11.14
C LEU A 35 -8.64 7.12 11.47
N VAL A 36 -8.12 6.04 12.04
CA VAL A 36 -8.93 4.89 12.44
C VAL A 36 -9.80 5.23 13.67
N ARG A 37 -11.06 4.79 13.66
CA ARG A 37 -11.96 4.92 14.81
C ARG A 37 -11.58 3.98 15.95
N ALA A 38 -12.16 4.19 17.11
CA ALA A 38 -12.12 3.20 18.18
C ALA A 38 -12.67 1.85 17.70
N ARG A 39 -12.03 0.76 18.09
CA ARG A 39 -12.29 -0.64 17.68
C ARG A 39 -12.14 -0.87 16.16
N GLY A 40 -11.41 0.01 15.47
CA GLY A 40 -11.11 -0.13 14.06
C GLY A 40 -9.86 -0.94 13.79
N VAL A 41 -9.56 -1.13 12.52
CA VAL A 41 -8.43 -1.94 12.04
C VAL A 41 -7.45 -1.06 11.26
N VAL A 42 -6.18 -1.15 11.60
CA VAL A 42 -5.08 -0.63 10.76
C VAL A 42 -4.33 -1.82 10.18
N SER A 43 -4.24 -1.88 8.87
CA SER A 43 -3.49 -2.90 8.13
C SER A 43 -2.32 -2.24 7.40
N VAL A 44 -1.10 -2.56 7.82
CA VAL A 44 0.13 -2.03 7.22
C VAL A 44 0.71 -3.07 6.29
N ILE A 45 0.67 -2.77 5.00
CA ILE A 45 1.22 -3.60 3.92
C ILE A 45 2.41 -2.92 3.24
N GLY A 46 2.65 -1.64 3.54
CA GLY A 46 3.81 -0.90 3.07
C GLY A 46 5.11 -1.46 3.65
N VAL A 47 6.16 -1.52 2.82
CA VAL A 47 7.46 -2.00 3.26
C VAL A 47 8.09 -0.97 4.20
N GLN A 48 8.21 -1.34 5.47
CA GLN A 48 8.72 -0.45 6.50
C GLN A 48 10.22 -0.20 6.31
N GLN A 49 10.58 1.08 6.22
CA GLN A 49 11.99 1.51 6.12
C GLN A 49 12.58 1.83 7.50
N ALA A 50 11.73 2.16 8.46
CA ALA A 50 12.15 2.48 9.83
C ALA A 50 12.47 1.22 10.62
N ARG A 51 13.64 1.19 11.27
CA ARG A 51 14.02 0.10 12.17
C ARG A 51 13.24 0.10 13.49
N ARG A 52 12.70 1.24 13.88
CA ARG A 52 11.90 1.43 15.10
C ARG A 52 10.78 2.41 14.79
N PHE A 53 9.60 2.14 15.31
CA PHE A 53 8.45 3.02 15.22
C PHE A 53 7.91 3.24 16.63
N PRO A 54 7.73 4.49 17.07
CA PRO A 54 7.17 4.80 18.39
C PRO A 54 5.66 4.52 18.37
N PHE A 55 5.30 3.24 18.55
CA PHE A 55 3.90 2.81 18.52
C PHE A 55 3.14 3.42 19.71
N PRO A 56 2.02 4.14 19.49
CA PRO A 56 1.26 4.78 20.56
C PRO A 56 0.41 3.75 21.32
N LEU A 57 1.07 2.92 22.12
CA LEU A 57 0.46 1.76 22.78
C LEU A 57 -0.71 2.14 23.69
N GLU A 58 -0.57 3.22 24.46
CA GLU A 58 -1.63 3.71 25.35
C GLU A 58 -2.91 4.01 24.57
N ARG A 59 -2.79 4.75 23.49
CA ARG A 59 -3.92 5.09 22.63
C ARG A 59 -4.52 3.86 21.96
N ALA A 60 -3.67 2.97 21.44
CA ALA A 60 -4.11 1.75 20.78
C ALA A 60 -4.89 0.86 21.73
N PHE A 61 -4.41 0.74 22.97
CA PHE A 61 -5.08 0.01 24.05
C PHE A 61 -6.42 0.65 24.44
N ALA A 62 -6.42 1.95 24.75
CA ALA A 62 -7.64 2.67 25.14
C ALA A 62 -8.72 2.65 24.06
N ALA A 63 -8.31 2.73 22.80
CA ALA A 63 -9.24 2.67 21.67
C ALA A 63 -9.58 1.23 21.20
N GLY A 64 -8.96 0.20 21.76
CA GLY A 64 -9.16 -1.20 21.37
C GLY A 64 -8.85 -1.47 19.90
N LEU A 65 -7.75 -0.89 19.37
CA LEU A 65 -7.40 -1.01 17.96
C LEU A 65 -6.90 -2.42 17.61
N THR A 66 -7.24 -2.86 16.40
CA THR A 66 -6.55 -3.98 15.76
C THR A 66 -5.47 -3.44 14.83
N PHE A 67 -4.21 -3.84 15.08
CA PHE A 67 -3.08 -3.48 14.24
C PHE A 67 -2.50 -4.74 13.60
N ARG A 68 -2.46 -4.77 12.28
CA ARG A 68 -1.91 -5.86 11.47
C ARG A 68 -0.77 -5.35 10.63
N VAL A 69 0.33 -6.05 10.65
CA VAL A 69 1.52 -5.73 9.85
C VAL A 69 2.14 -7.02 9.34
N GLY A 70 2.59 -7.00 8.11
CA GLY A 70 3.25 -8.16 7.50
C GLY A 70 3.53 -7.95 6.02
N THR A 71 4.34 -8.83 5.48
CA THR A 71 4.61 -8.91 4.05
C THR A 71 3.63 -9.87 3.38
N CYS A 72 3.38 -9.63 2.09
CA CYS A 72 2.63 -10.58 1.27
C CYS A 72 3.44 -11.87 1.10
N SER A 73 2.87 -13.01 1.46
CA SER A 73 3.45 -14.33 1.16
C SER A 73 3.14 -14.73 -0.28
N VAL A 74 3.94 -14.20 -1.21
CA VAL A 74 3.72 -14.43 -2.65
C VAL A 74 3.57 -15.92 -3.00
N PRO A 75 4.41 -16.86 -2.49
CA PRO A 75 4.26 -18.28 -2.79
C PRO A 75 2.93 -18.89 -2.34
N GLU A 76 2.36 -18.41 -1.24
CA GLU A 76 1.08 -18.90 -0.71
C GLU A 76 -0.12 -18.33 -1.46
N GLU A 77 -0.03 -17.09 -1.93
CA GLU A 77 -1.12 -16.38 -2.59
C GLU A 77 -1.24 -16.70 -4.09
N LEU A 78 -0.11 -16.93 -4.78
CA LEU A 78 -0.10 -17.17 -6.23
C LEU A 78 -1.03 -18.30 -6.71
N PRO A 79 -1.12 -19.47 -6.04
CA PRO A 79 -2.01 -20.55 -6.47
C PRO A 79 -3.48 -20.13 -6.56
N ALA A 80 -3.93 -19.25 -5.66
CA ALA A 80 -5.30 -18.73 -5.66
C ALA A 80 -5.50 -17.62 -6.72
N LEU A 81 -4.46 -16.87 -7.03
CA LEU A 81 -4.52 -15.75 -7.98
C LEU A 81 -4.48 -16.20 -9.44
N PHE A 82 -3.71 -17.23 -9.79
CA PHE A 82 -3.58 -17.70 -11.17
C PHE A 82 -4.92 -18.08 -11.84
N PRO A 83 -5.85 -18.79 -11.19
CA PRO A 83 -7.16 -19.05 -11.78
C PRO A 83 -7.95 -17.76 -12.07
N LEU A 84 -7.83 -16.74 -11.24
CA LEU A 84 -8.49 -15.44 -11.45
C LEU A 84 -7.92 -14.70 -12.66
N VAL A 85 -6.61 -14.76 -12.86
CA VAL A 85 -5.95 -14.19 -14.05
C VAL A 85 -6.37 -14.95 -15.30
N ARG A 86 -6.32 -16.29 -15.26
CA ARG A 86 -6.70 -17.14 -16.42
C ARG A 86 -8.16 -16.96 -16.84
N SER A 87 -9.05 -16.75 -15.88
CA SER A 87 -10.47 -16.49 -16.17
C SER A 87 -10.78 -15.03 -16.56
N GLY A 88 -9.76 -14.15 -16.59
CA GLY A 88 -9.93 -12.73 -16.89
C GLY A 88 -10.63 -11.93 -15.79
N ARG A 89 -10.90 -12.52 -14.62
CA ARG A 89 -11.47 -11.82 -13.46
C ARG A 89 -10.47 -10.85 -12.82
N LEU A 90 -9.18 -11.20 -12.84
CA LEU A 90 -8.07 -10.34 -12.44
C LEU A 90 -7.24 -10.03 -13.69
N LYS A 91 -7.00 -8.77 -13.94
CA LYS A 91 -6.30 -8.26 -15.14
C LYS A 91 -5.08 -7.43 -14.73
N PRO A 92 -3.98 -8.06 -14.27
CA PRO A 92 -2.79 -7.35 -13.81
C PRO A 92 -2.08 -6.59 -14.94
N GLU A 93 -2.27 -7.01 -16.18
CA GLU A 93 -1.73 -6.34 -17.38
C GLU A 93 -2.16 -4.85 -17.50
N LYS A 94 -3.26 -4.47 -16.90
CA LYS A 94 -3.73 -3.08 -16.86
C LYS A 94 -2.79 -2.13 -16.12
N TYR A 95 -1.96 -2.66 -15.25
CA TYR A 95 -0.99 -1.88 -14.49
C TYR A 95 0.37 -1.82 -15.16
N VAL A 96 0.61 -2.63 -16.20
CA VAL A 96 1.85 -2.58 -16.98
C VAL A 96 1.80 -1.35 -17.88
N SER A 97 2.57 -0.34 -17.53
CA SER A 97 2.65 0.93 -18.26
C SER A 97 3.69 0.89 -19.39
N HIS A 98 4.80 0.18 -19.18
CA HIS A 98 5.93 0.14 -20.13
C HIS A 98 6.48 -1.27 -20.25
N ARG A 99 6.94 -1.61 -21.46
CA ARG A 99 7.68 -2.82 -21.77
C ARG A 99 8.95 -2.43 -22.50
N LEU A 100 10.09 -2.80 -21.97
CA LEU A 100 11.41 -2.43 -22.46
C LEU A 100 12.30 -3.67 -22.49
N PRO A 101 13.28 -3.73 -23.39
CA PRO A 101 14.30 -4.78 -23.34
C PRO A 101 15.14 -4.64 -22.07
N LEU A 102 15.74 -5.73 -21.61
CA LEU A 102 16.56 -5.74 -20.41
C LEU A 102 17.77 -4.80 -20.53
N SER A 103 18.31 -4.65 -21.75
CA SER A 103 19.37 -3.70 -22.07
C SER A 103 19.02 -2.24 -21.76
N GLU A 104 17.73 -1.88 -21.76
CA GLU A 104 17.23 -0.56 -21.39
C GLU A 104 16.82 -0.45 -19.92
N GLY A 105 17.26 -1.37 -19.07
CA GLY A 105 16.91 -1.40 -17.65
C GLY A 105 17.20 -0.10 -16.90
N ALA A 106 18.31 0.56 -17.19
CA ALA A 106 18.64 1.85 -16.57
C ALA A 106 17.60 2.94 -16.89
N GLU A 107 17.14 3.00 -18.13
CA GLU A 107 16.09 3.93 -18.56
C GLU A 107 14.75 3.60 -17.91
N ALA A 108 14.42 2.31 -17.79
CA ALA A 108 13.21 1.89 -17.09
C ALA A 108 13.19 2.36 -15.62
N TYR A 109 14.32 2.24 -14.91
CA TYR A 109 14.45 2.75 -13.54
C TYR A 109 14.33 4.27 -13.49
N ARG A 110 14.97 4.99 -14.41
CA ARG A 110 14.87 6.45 -14.48
C ARG A 110 13.43 6.93 -14.67
N LEU A 111 12.70 6.35 -15.62
CA LEU A 111 11.29 6.66 -15.88
C LEU A 111 10.41 6.35 -14.67
N PHE A 112 10.66 5.23 -14.00
CA PHE A 112 9.87 4.84 -12.84
C PHE A 112 10.12 5.77 -11.64
N GLU A 113 11.36 6.16 -11.40
CA GLU A 113 11.73 7.06 -10.30
C GLU A 113 11.17 8.47 -10.51
N SER A 114 11.30 9.01 -11.73
CA SER A 114 10.78 10.34 -12.09
C SER A 114 9.26 10.39 -12.24
N ARG A 115 8.58 9.23 -12.29
CA ARG A 115 7.15 9.09 -12.59
C ARG A 115 6.72 9.74 -13.90
N GLU A 116 7.66 9.85 -14.84
CA GLU A 116 7.38 10.38 -16.17
C GLU A 116 6.52 9.43 -17.00
N ALA A 117 5.90 9.97 -18.05
CA ALA A 117 5.11 9.21 -19.02
C ALA A 117 4.06 8.25 -18.41
N GLY A 118 3.56 8.53 -17.21
CA GLY A 118 2.59 7.66 -16.53
C GLY A 118 3.18 6.33 -16.06
N ALA A 119 4.47 6.28 -15.73
CA ALA A 119 5.15 5.07 -15.27
C ALA A 119 4.52 4.51 -14.00
N LEU A 120 3.91 3.32 -14.10
CA LEU A 120 3.29 2.58 -12.99
C LEU A 120 4.00 1.25 -12.73
N LYS A 121 4.13 0.43 -13.76
CA LYS A 121 4.78 -0.88 -13.71
C LYS A 121 5.60 -1.09 -14.98
N MET A 122 6.88 -1.26 -14.81
CA MET A 122 7.82 -1.57 -15.89
C MET A 122 7.99 -3.08 -15.99
N VAL A 123 7.93 -3.62 -17.20
CA VAL A 123 8.25 -5.02 -17.49
C VAL A 123 9.49 -5.01 -18.39
N LEU A 124 10.53 -5.66 -17.94
CA LEU A 124 11.73 -5.88 -18.72
C LEU A 124 11.69 -7.28 -19.34
N THR A 125 11.96 -7.39 -20.62
CA THR A 125 12.02 -8.66 -21.34
C THR A 125 13.48 -8.95 -21.71
N PRO A 126 13.94 -10.21 -21.65
CA PRO A 126 15.24 -10.58 -22.19
C PRO A 126 15.36 -10.13 -23.65
N ASP A 127 16.58 -9.71 -24.04
CA ASP A 127 16.90 -9.31 -25.41
C ASP A 127 16.93 -10.53 -26.35
#